data_6140f9b29a469415a8218e30b0b42735
#
_entry.id   6140f9b29a469415a8218e30b0b42735
#
_cell.length_a   1.000
_cell.length_b   1.000
_cell.length_c   1.000
_cell.angle_alpha   90.00
_cell.angle_beta   90.00
_cell.angle_gamma   90.00
#
_symmetry.space_group_name_H-M   'P 1'
#
loop_
_entity.id
_entity.type
_entity.pdbx_description
1 polymer ?
#
loop_
_entity_poly.entity_id
_entity_poly.type
_entity_poly.pdbx_seq_one_letter_code
_entity_poly.pdbx_strand_id
1 'polypeptide(L)'
;MLEMPDAGELNLIHVTGVVAATISGIIHLYYFPKIGLSPLGTGFIIAGLGFFGGIAAVIYGYRGREVYLLGIPFTAGQIVLWYYLNRPSLELFLSGKPLLDFVDKVSQTVLLMVLVYLYFEGDN
;
A
#
# COMPACT_ATOMS: atom_id res chain seq x y z
N MET A 1 0.50 28.60 2.96
CA MET A 1 1.05 27.64 3.89
C MET A 1 0.18 26.41 3.95
N LEU A 2 0.84 25.33 4.06
CA LEU A 2 0.11 24.11 4.26
C LEU A 2 -0.43 24.07 5.67
N GLU A 3 -1.71 24.24 5.74
CA GLU A 3 -2.35 24.09 7.01
C GLU A 3 -2.63 22.63 7.24
N MET A 4 -2.05 22.12 8.30
CA MET A 4 -2.33 20.74 8.65
C MET A 4 -3.80 20.62 8.97
N PRO A 5 -4.50 19.70 8.33
CA PRO A 5 -5.89 19.49 8.72
C PRO A 5 -5.96 19.16 10.19
N ASP A 6 -7.07 19.46 10.79
CA ASP A 6 -7.30 19.01 12.14
C ASP A 6 -7.28 17.50 12.09
N ALA A 7 -6.15 16.97 12.48
CA ALA A 7 -5.89 15.56 12.29
C ALA A 7 -6.81 14.71 13.15
N GLY A 8 -7.37 15.31 14.18
CA GLY A 8 -8.04 14.50 15.15
C GLY A 8 -7.10 13.43 15.66
N GLU A 9 -7.63 12.40 16.18
CA GLU A 9 -6.83 11.31 16.68
C GLU A 9 -6.68 10.21 15.64
N LEU A 10 -5.50 9.64 15.60
CA LEU A 10 -5.29 8.43 14.83
C LEU A 10 -6.04 7.30 15.52
N ASN A 11 -6.93 6.68 14.80
CA ASN A 11 -7.71 5.58 15.35
C ASN A 11 -7.17 4.25 14.84
N LEU A 12 -7.83 3.17 15.26
CA LEU A 12 -7.40 1.83 14.90
C LEU A 12 -7.38 1.61 13.40
N ILE A 13 -8.30 2.24 12.68
CA ILE A 13 -8.35 2.10 11.21
C ILE A 13 -7.12 2.71 10.59
N HIS A 14 -6.70 3.90 11.04
CA HIS A 14 -5.47 4.51 10.55
C HIS A 14 -4.25 3.64 10.85
N VAL A 15 -4.19 3.10 12.06
CA VAL A 15 -3.08 2.24 12.45
C VAL A 15 -3.02 0.99 11.58
N THR A 16 -4.17 0.39 11.32
CA THR A 16 -4.25 -0.79 10.45
C THR A 16 -3.70 -0.46 9.06
N GLY A 17 -4.10 0.67 8.51
CA GLY A 17 -3.60 1.09 7.20
C GLY A 17 -2.10 1.35 7.20
N VAL A 18 -1.59 2.01 8.25
CA VAL A 18 -0.15 2.30 8.36
C VAL A 18 0.64 1.00 8.45
N VAL A 19 0.18 0.04 9.25
CA VAL A 19 0.87 -1.24 9.37
C VAL A 19 0.87 -1.97 8.04
N ALA A 20 -0.28 -2.03 7.36
CA ALA A 20 -0.38 -2.71 6.07
C ALA A 20 0.52 -2.06 5.03
N ALA A 21 0.53 -0.73 4.97
CA ALA A 21 1.38 -0.01 4.03
C ALA A 21 2.87 -0.19 4.34
N THR A 22 3.21 -0.25 5.62
CA THR A 22 4.60 -0.49 6.04
C THR A 22 5.06 -1.86 5.58
N ILE A 23 4.25 -2.89 5.77
CA ILE A 23 4.59 -4.23 5.34
C ILE A 23 4.82 -4.26 3.83
N SER A 24 3.90 -3.71 3.07
CA SER A 24 4.02 -3.69 1.61
C SER A 24 5.21 -2.86 1.16
N GLY A 25 5.43 -1.70 1.76
CA GLY A 25 6.56 -0.85 1.42
C GLY A 25 7.90 -1.53 1.65
N ILE A 26 8.04 -2.21 2.80
CA ILE A 26 9.27 -2.94 3.10
C ILE A 26 9.49 -4.06 2.11
N ILE A 27 8.46 -4.81 1.76
CA ILE A 27 8.59 -5.91 0.81
C ILE A 27 9.04 -5.39 -0.55
N HIS A 28 8.47 -4.28 -1.02
CA HIS A 28 8.86 -3.71 -2.31
C HIS A 28 10.31 -3.25 -2.32
N LEU A 29 10.75 -2.60 -1.25
CA LEU A 29 12.14 -2.17 -1.17
C LEU A 29 13.10 -3.34 -0.98
N TYR A 30 12.64 -4.40 -0.32
CA TYR A 30 13.43 -5.62 -0.17
C TYR A 30 13.71 -6.28 -1.52
N TYR A 31 12.72 -6.29 -2.41
CA TYR A 31 12.90 -6.91 -3.72
C TYR A 31 13.72 -6.07 -4.69
N PHE A 32 13.83 -4.77 -4.48
CA PHE A 32 14.51 -3.90 -5.44
C PHE A 32 15.94 -4.34 -5.73
N PRO A 33 16.80 -4.61 -4.72
CA PRO A 33 18.18 -5.03 -5.03
C PRO A 33 18.27 -6.33 -5.80
N LYS A 34 17.27 -7.19 -5.67
CA LYS A 34 17.25 -8.47 -6.37
C LYS A 34 16.82 -8.33 -7.83
N ILE A 35 15.96 -7.35 -8.10
CA ILE A 35 15.45 -7.11 -9.45
C ILE A 35 16.37 -6.16 -10.22
N GLY A 36 16.94 -5.18 -9.51
CA GLY A 36 17.87 -4.21 -10.09
C GLY A 36 17.18 -3.11 -10.86
N LEU A 37 17.98 -2.33 -11.58
CA LEU A 37 17.47 -1.21 -12.35
C LEU A 37 16.89 -1.74 -13.66
N SER A 38 15.59 -1.81 -13.70
CA SER A 38 14.80 -2.28 -14.83
C SER A 38 13.45 -1.59 -14.70
N PRO A 39 12.59 -1.67 -15.69
CA PRO A 39 11.23 -1.12 -15.52
C PRO A 39 10.52 -1.70 -14.30
N LEU A 40 10.67 -3.01 -14.06
CA LEU A 40 10.05 -3.64 -12.91
C LEU A 40 10.68 -3.17 -11.59
N GLY A 41 12.01 -3.14 -11.53
CA GLY A 41 12.72 -2.69 -10.32
C GLY A 41 12.44 -1.23 -10.02
N THR A 42 12.38 -0.39 -11.04
CA THR A 42 12.01 1.01 -10.87
C THR A 42 10.60 1.11 -10.31
N GLY A 43 9.67 0.30 -10.82
CA GLY A 43 8.31 0.27 -10.30
C GLY A 43 8.27 -0.14 -8.84
N PHE A 44 9.11 -1.09 -8.43
CA PHE A 44 9.16 -1.52 -7.04
C PHE A 44 9.65 -0.42 -6.11
N ILE A 45 10.65 0.35 -6.55
CA ILE A 45 11.16 1.44 -5.71
C ILE A 45 10.12 2.55 -5.60
N ILE A 46 9.46 2.89 -6.70
CA ILE A 46 8.40 3.90 -6.70
C ILE A 46 7.26 3.45 -5.78
N ALA A 47 6.87 2.18 -5.86
CA ALA A 47 5.81 1.67 -5.00
C ALA A 47 6.20 1.73 -3.53
N GLY A 48 7.42 1.31 -3.18
CA GLY A 48 7.88 1.36 -1.80
C GLY A 48 7.90 2.77 -1.26
N LEU A 49 8.47 3.70 -2.02
CA LEU A 49 8.53 5.10 -1.60
C LEU A 49 7.13 5.71 -1.53
N GLY A 50 6.24 5.32 -2.43
CA GLY A 50 4.86 5.79 -2.41
C GLY A 50 4.11 5.35 -1.16
N PHE A 51 4.28 4.12 -0.75
CA PHE A 51 3.67 3.65 0.50
C PHE A 51 4.18 4.44 1.70
N PHE A 52 5.49 4.66 1.78
CA PHE A 52 6.03 5.43 2.90
C PHE A 52 5.64 6.89 2.84
N GLY A 53 5.50 7.45 1.64
CA GLY A 53 4.99 8.80 1.47
C GLY A 53 3.56 8.94 1.98
N GLY A 54 2.72 7.95 1.68
CA GLY A 54 1.35 7.93 2.19
C GLY A 54 1.29 7.79 3.70
N ILE A 55 2.16 6.95 4.26
CA ILE A 55 2.25 6.80 5.71
C ILE A 55 2.61 8.12 6.35
N ALA A 56 3.61 8.80 5.82
CA ALA A 56 4.03 10.09 6.34
C ALA A 56 2.89 11.11 6.29
N ALA A 57 2.15 11.14 5.20
CA ALA A 57 1.02 12.05 5.06
C ALA A 57 0.00 11.81 6.17
N VAL A 58 -0.34 10.57 6.41
CA VAL A 58 -1.35 10.23 7.43
C VAL A 58 -0.85 10.58 8.83
N ILE A 59 0.39 10.25 9.14
CA ILE A 59 0.95 10.48 10.47
C ILE A 59 1.03 11.99 10.75
N TYR A 60 1.41 12.77 9.75
CA TYR A 60 1.54 14.22 9.92
C TYR A 60 0.23 14.99 9.76
N GLY A 61 -0.88 14.27 9.69
CA GLY A 61 -2.19 14.92 9.69
C GLY A 61 -2.75 15.25 8.32
N TYR A 62 -2.08 14.86 7.26
CA TYR A 62 -2.58 15.03 5.92
C TYR A 62 -3.54 13.91 5.58
N ARG A 63 -4.70 13.94 6.20
CA ARG A 63 -5.70 12.88 6.04
C ARG A 63 -6.87 13.38 5.21
N GLY A 64 -6.55 14.00 4.08
CA GLY A 64 -7.56 14.50 3.17
C GLY A 64 -7.99 13.45 2.16
N ARG A 65 -9.11 13.72 1.51
CA ARG A 65 -9.66 12.79 0.52
C ARG A 65 -8.70 12.53 -0.63
N GLU A 66 -7.88 13.52 -0.98
CA GLU A 66 -6.91 13.36 -2.07
C GLU A 66 -5.92 12.24 -1.79
N VAL A 67 -5.46 12.12 -0.55
CA VAL A 67 -4.50 11.09 -0.19
C VAL A 67 -5.12 9.71 -0.40
N TYR A 68 -6.33 9.53 0.06
CA TYR A 68 -7.01 8.26 -0.08
C TYR A 68 -7.40 7.98 -1.52
N LEU A 69 -7.85 9.02 -2.23
CA LEU A 69 -8.23 8.89 -3.63
C LEU A 69 -7.04 8.45 -4.49
N LEU A 70 -5.86 8.99 -4.24
CA LEU A 70 -4.67 8.59 -4.96
C LEU A 70 -4.18 7.21 -4.53
N GLY A 71 -4.32 6.90 -3.25
CA GLY A 71 -3.88 5.61 -2.73
C GLY A 71 -4.67 4.43 -3.24
N ILE A 72 -5.96 4.64 -3.53
CA ILE A 72 -6.82 3.56 -4.00
C ILE A 72 -6.33 2.98 -5.33
N PRO A 73 -6.20 3.77 -6.41
CA PRO A 73 -5.71 3.20 -7.67
C PRO A 73 -4.24 2.78 -7.58
N PHE A 74 -3.45 3.46 -6.77
CA PHE A 74 -2.05 3.10 -6.56
C PHE A 74 -1.93 1.68 -6.00
N THR A 75 -2.74 1.36 -4.99
CA THR A 75 -2.71 0.05 -4.36
C THR A 75 -3.44 -1.00 -5.21
N ALA A 76 -4.62 -0.67 -5.71
CA ALA A 76 -5.40 -1.60 -6.54
C ALA A 76 -4.65 -1.96 -7.81
N GLY A 77 -3.99 -0.98 -8.43
CA GLY A 77 -3.23 -1.20 -9.64
C GLY A 77 -2.11 -2.20 -9.44
N GLN A 78 -1.46 -2.17 -8.28
CA GLN A 78 -0.39 -3.12 -7.98
C GLN A 78 -0.93 -4.55 -7.83
N ILE A 79 -2.09 -4.70 -7.22
CA ILE A 79 -2.71 -6.03 -7.08
C ILE A 79 -3.08 -6.58 -8.46
N VAL A 80 -3.70 -5.75 -9.29
CA VAL A 80 -4.10 -6.15 -10.65
C VAL A 80 -2.88 -6.52 -11.48
N LEU A 81 -1.85 -5.68 -11.42
CA LEU A 81 -0.63 -5.92 -12.20
C LEU A 81 0.07 -7.19 -11.75
N TRP A 82 0.14 -7.41 -10.45
CA TRP A 82 0.74 -8.63 -9.92
C TRP A 82 -0.02 -9.87 -10.39
N TYR A 83 -1.34 -9.83 -10.31
CA TYR A 83 -2.15 -10.96 -10.77
C TYR A 83 -1.91 -11.22 -12.25
N TYR A 84 -1.89 -10.16 -13.05
CA TYR A 84 -1.73 -10.30 -14.49
C TYR A 84 -0.35 -10.87 -14.83
N LEU A 85 0.70 -10.41 -14.18
CA LEU A 85 2.07 -10.82 -14.48
C LEU A 85 2.39 -12.21 -13.97
N ASN A 86 1.83 -12.60 -12.84
CA ASN A 86 2.19 -13.84 -12.18
C ASN A 86 1.18 -14.96 -12.37
N ARG A 87 -0.06 -14.60 -12.68
CA ARG A 87 -1.14 -15.56 -12.87
C ARG A 87 -1.15 -16.65 -11.81
N PRO A 88 -1.21 -16.27 -10.53
CA PRO A 88 -1.11 -17.24 -9.46
C PRO A 88 -2.31 -18.18 -9.47
N SER A 89 -2.07 -19.41 -9.04
CA SER A 89 -3.14 -20.39 -8.86
C SER A 89 -3.44 -20.55 -7.38
N LEU A 90 -4.62 -21.06 -7.09
CA LEU A 90 -4.97 -21.38 -5.71
C LEU A 90 -3.98 -22.37 -5.10
N GLU A 91 -3.55 -23.33 -5.89
CA GLU A 91 -2.57 -24.31 -5.45
C GLU A 91 -1.26 -23.65 -5.02
N LEU A 92 -0.80 -22.67 -5.79
CA LEU A 92 0.41 -21.94 -5.45
C LEU A 92 0.26 -21.19 -4.13
N PHE A 93 -0.87 -20.55 -3.91
CA PHE A 93 -1.16 -19.90 -2.65
C PHE A 93 -1.15 -20.87 -1.49
N LEU A 94 -1.81 -21.99 -1.65
CA LEU A 94 -1.91 -22.98 -0.58
C LEU A 94 -0.57 -23.62 -0.26
N SER A 95 0.35 -23.64 -1.21
CA SER A 95 1.69 -24.17 -0.98
C SER A 95 2.59 -23.24 -0.16
N GLY A 96 2.16 -21.98 0.02
CA GLY A 96 2.96 -21.00 0.74
C GLY A 96 4.13 -20.46 -0.05
N LYS A 97 4.16 -20.68 -1.32
CA LYS A 97 5.20 -20.18 -2.23
C LYS A 97 4.55 -19.25 -3.25
N PRO A 98 5.01 -18.06 -3.41
CA PRO A 98 6.00 -17.30 -2.66
C PRO A 98 5.34 -16.59 -1.48
N LEU A 99 5.84 -16.85 -0.31
CA LEU A 99 5.23 -16.35 0.92
C LEU A 99 5.19 -14.82 0.96
N LEU A 100 6.29 -14.17 0.56
CA LEU A 100 6.35 -12.71 0.62
C LEU A 100 5.33 -12.07 -0.31
N ASP A 101 5.12 -12.65 -1.49
CA ASP A 101 4.10 -12.13 -2.41
C ASP A 101 2.71 -12.25 -1.78
N PHE A 102 2.45 -13.35 -1.13
CA PHE A 102 1.17 -13.57 -0.45
C PHE A 102 0.98 -12.54 0.67
N VAL A 103 1.99 -12.36 1.51
CA VAL A 103 1.93 -11.39 2.60
C VAL A 103 1.71 -9.99 2.05
N ASP A 104 2.43 -9.63 0.99
CA ASP A 104 2.28 -8.33 0.37
C ASP A 104 0.85 -8.12 -0.14
N LYS A 105 0.29 -9.09 -0.83
CA LYS A 105 -1.04 -8.92 -1.41
C LYS A 105 -2.15 -8.91 -0.36
N VAL A 106 -1.99 -9.68 0.70
CA VAL A 106 -2.92 -9.59 1.83
C VAL A 106 -2.84 -8.20 2.46
N SER A 107 -1.63 -7.70 2.67
CA SER A 107 -1.44 -6.35 3.23
C SER A 107 -2.04 -5.28 2.33
N GLN A 108 -1.83 -5.39 1.02
CA GLN A 108 -2.40 -4.43 0.08
C GLN A 108 -3.92 -4.50 0.04
N THR A 109 -4.49 -5.69 0.16
CA THR A 109 -5.94 -5.84 0.21
C THR A 109 -6.52 -5.17 1.45
N VAL A 110 -5.90 -5.39 2.61
CA VAL A 110 -6.31 -4.73 3.85
C VAL A 110 -6.18 -3.22 3.70
N LEU A 111 -5.05 -2.76 3.15
CA LEU A 111 -4.83 -1.33 2.94
C LEU A 111 -5.89 -0.75 2.01
N LEU A 112 -6.21 -1.45 0.93
CA LEU A 112 -7.22 -0.97 -0.01
C LEU A 112 -8.57 -0.80 0.68
N MET A 113 -8.95 -1.76 1.51
CA MET A 113 -10.20 -1.66 2.26
C MET A 113 -10.20 -0.47 3.21
N VAL A 114 -9.09 -0.24 3.89
CA VAL A 114 -8.94 0.93 4.76
C VAL A 114 -9.05 2.23 3.96
N LEU A 115 -8.38 2.31 2.82
CA LEU A 115 -8.41 3.51 1.99
C LEU A 115 -9.80 3.82 1.49
N VAL A 116 -10.53 2.80 1.04
CA VAL A 116 -11.90 2.99 0.57
C VAL A 116 -12.79 3.46 1.72
N TYR A 117 -12.65 2.84 2.87
CA TYR A 117 -13.43 3.24 4.04
C TYR A 117 -13.15 4.70 4.41
N LEU A 118 -11.88 5.07 4.49
CA LEU A 118 -11.51 6.43 4.87
C LEU A 118 -11.95 7.45 3.83
N TYR A 119 -11.90 7.09 2.56
CA TYR A 119 -12.34 7.98 1.50
C TYR A 119 -13.83 8.31 1.62
N PHE A 120 -14.64 7.29 1.89
CA PHE A 120 -16.10 7.49 1.91
C PHE A 120 -16.64 7.88 3.27
N GLU A 121 -16.06 7.41 4.37
CA GLU A 121 -16.69 7.55 5.68
C GLU A 121 -15.88 8.37 6.66
N GLY A 122 -14.59 8.48 6.44
CA GLY A 122 -13.76 8.80 7.55
C GLY A 122 -13.28 10.22 7.63
N ASP A 123 -12.21 10.53 6.98
CA ASP A 123 -11.41 11.71 7.28
C ASP A 123 -11.71 12.84 6.31
N ASN A 124 -12.91 13.32 6.33
CA ASN A 124 -13.23 14.45 5.44
C ASN A 124 -13.13 15.77 6.15
#